data_26ccfb8384729a8abca3ce30c4da3acb
#
_entry.id   26ccfb8384729a8abca3ce30c4da3acb
#
_cell.length_a   1.000
_cell.length_b   1.000
_cell.length_c   1.000
_cell.angle_alpha   90.00
_cell.angle_beta   90.00
_cell.angle_gamma   90.00
#
_symmetry.space_group_name_H-M   'P 1'
#
loop_
_entity.id
_entity.type
_entity.pdbx_description
1 polymer ?
#
loop_
_entity_poly.entity_id
_entity_poly.type
_entity_poly.pdbx_seq_one_letter_code
_entity_poly.pdbx_strand_id
1 'polypeptide(L)'
;FARLVKSRRLSVRNFVNMFVYFSRSHYEADLIDKKMKGHVNKESIFYSYRFEYQPYVAMLLKKKWELNSKIVSRAHRYDLYEEEHKGNYIPMREGILSKIDNIYPCSDHGTDYLRKRFPQYKQKVHTRFLGTIDHGEKEYLFNDKCYEIVSCSTVTKVKRLDLLINALSQIKAIPIKWTHYGDGILMDEIKKMAKDKLRDNIQYEFKGNVSNTELMKQYQDKNYYVFVNVSSSEGIPVSIMEATSFGIPCIATDAGGTKEIIRDKENGVLLSQNITANELTKKITDFCKLDSYQYKKNRNDARYFWNKKFNADYNYQKFINEISN
;
A
#
# COMPACT_ATOMS: atom_id res chain seq x y z
N PHE A 1 -8.22 -29.18 10.37
CA PHE A 1 -7.22 -29.97 11.11
C PHE A 1 -6.30 -30.75 10.16
N ALA A 2 -6.83 -31.64 9.33
CA ALA A 2 -6.04 -32.44 8.39
C ALA A 2 -5.07 -31.61 7.51
N ARG A 3 -5.44 -30.40 7.09
CA ARG A 3 -4.58 -29.49 6.32
C ARG A 3 -3.44 -28.90 7.16
N LEU A 4 -3.65 -28.59 8.44
CA LEU A 4 -2.57 -28.17 9.35
C LEU A 4 -1.54 -29.28 9.54
N VAL A 5 -2.01 -30.53 9.69
CA VAL A 5 -1.14 -31.72 9.76
C VAL A 5 -0.33 -31.85 8.47
N LYS A 6 -0.99 -31.83 7.31
CA LYS A 6 -0.36 -31.99 5.99
C LYS A 6 0.65 -30.88 5.67
N SER A 7 0.41 -29.65 6.16
CA SER A 7 1.31 -28.51 5.95
C SER A 7 2.47 -28.41 6.94
N ARG A 8 2.62 -29.34 7.89
CA ARG A 8 3.59 -29.33 9.02
C ARG A 8 3.53 -28.04 9.85
N ARG A 9 2.36 -27.40 9.94
CA ARG A 9 2.13 -26.11 10.65
C ARG A 9 1.34 -26.30 11.94
N LEU A 10 1.43 -27.50 12.53
CA LEU A 10 0.82 -27.79 13.82
C LEU A 10 1.49 -26.97 14.92
N SER A 11 0.73 -26.07 15.49
CA SER A 11 1.08 -25.36 16.73
C SER A 11 -0.20 -24.98 17.46
N VAL A 12 -0.12 -24.87 18.79
CA VAL A 12 -1.26 -24.39 19.62
C VAL A 12 -1.77 -23.04 19.11
N ARG A 13 -0.86 -22.15 18.73
CA ARG A 13 -1.20 -20.84 18.15
C ARG A 13 -2.02 -20.96 16.87
N ASN A 14 -1.59 -21.79 15.92
CA ASN A 14 -2.31 -21.94 14.65
C ASN A 14 -3.68 -22.61 14.85
N PHE A 15 -3.79 -23.47 15.85
CA PHE A 15 -5.07 -24.04 16.26
C PHE A 15 -6.00 -22.96 16.83
N VAL A 16 -5.50 -22.13 17.75
CA VAL A 16 -6.25 -20.98 18.29
C VAL A 16 -6.66 -20.01 17.17
N ASN A 17 -5.73 -19.66 16.27
CA ASN A 17 -6.03 -18.79 15.12
C ASN A 17 -7.15 -19.37 14.24
N MET A 18 -7.14 -20.67 14.03
CA MET A 18 -8.19 -21.34 13.25
C MET A 18 -9.55 -21.34 14.00
N PHE A 19 -9.52 -21.56 15.31
CA PHE A 19 -10.74 -21.49 16.13
C PHE A 19 -11.35 -20.08 16.13
N VAL A 20 -10.51 -19.05 16.35
CA VAL A 20 -10.94 -17.63 16.28
C VAL A 20 -11.48 -17.29 14.88
N TYR A 21 -10.82 -17.76 13.83
CA TYR A 21 -11.27 -17.59 12.45
C TYR A 21 -12.69 -18.12 12.22
N PHE A 22 -12.98 -19.36 12.63
CA PHE A 22 -14.31 -19.95 12.47
C PHE A 22 -15.35 -19.27 13.35
N SER A 23 -15.05 -19.04 14.63
CA SER A 23 -15.98 -18.39 15.56
C SER A 23 -16.40 -17.00 15.05
N ARG A 24 -15.40 -16.22 14.61
CA ARG A 24 -15.65 -14.89 14.04
C ARG A 24 -16.45 -14.96 12.75
N SER A 25 -16.15 -15.90 11.87
CA SER A 25 -16.86 -16.08 10.60
C SER A 25 -18.35 -16.43 10.82
N HIS A 26 -18.64 -17.35 11.73
CA HIS A 26 -20.03 -17.73 12.04
C HIS A 26 -20.78 -16.58 12.70
N TYR A 27 -20.15 -15.90 13.65
CA TYR A 27 -20.75 -14.73 14.31
C TYR A 27 -21.12 -13.62 13.29
N GLU A 28 -20.20 -13.25 12.40
CA GLU A 28 -20.48 -12.26 11.35
C GLU A 28 -21.53 -12.74 10.35
N ALA A 29 -21.51 -14.01 9.96
CA ALA A 29 -22.53 -14.56 9.08
C ALA A 29 -23.92 -14.46 9.70
N ASP A 30 -24.07 -14.75 10.99
CA ASP A 30 -25.35 -14.62 11.69
C ASP A 30 -25.82 -13.16 11.83
N LEU A 31 -24.90 -12.22 12.03
CA LEU A 31 -25.24 -10.78 12.04
C LEU A 31 -25.72 -10.29 10.68
N ILE A 32 -25.02 -10.69 9.60
CA ILE A 32 -25.38 -10.31 8.23
C ILE A 32 -26.71 -10.97 7.84
N ASP A 33 -26.91 -12.24 8.17
CA ASP A 33 -28.16 -12.94 7.90
C ASP A 33 -29.38 -12.21 8.49
N LYS A 34 -29.29 -11.80 9.76
CA LYS A 34 -30.36 -11.04 10.42
C LYS A 34 -30.72 -9.72 9.73
N LYS A 35 -29.73 -9.06 9.10
CA LYS A 35 -29.91 -7.75 8.48
C LYS A 35 -30.22 -7.80 7.00
N MET A 36 -29.68 -8.78 6.28
CA MET A 36 -29.67 -8.82 4.82
C MET A 36 -30.56 -9.91 4.22
N LYS A 37 -31.11 -10.83 5.04
CA LYS A 37 -32.03 -11.86 4.55
C LYS A 37 -33.23 -11.21 3.86
N GLY A 38 -33.49 -11.62 2.62
CA GLY A 38 -34.54 -11.03 1.79
C GLY A 38 -34.13 -9.83 0.94
N HIS A 39 -32.94 -9.23 1.18
CA HIS A 39 -32.38 -8.16 0.34
C HIS A 39 -31.41 -8.68 -0.71
N VAL A 40 -31.16 -9.99 -0.75
CA VAL A 40 -30.19 -10.65 -1.64
C VAL A 40 -30.94 -11.60 -2.57
N ASN A 41 -30.56 -11.64 -3.83
CA ASN A 41 -31.13 -12.49 -4.87
C ASN A 41 -30.06 -13.30 -5.62
N LYS A 42 -30.46 -14.07 -6.64
CA LYS A 42 -29.56 -14.92 -7.42
C LYS A 42 -28.52 -14.14 -8.25
N GLU A 43 -28.78 -12.86 -8.52
CA GLU A 43 -27.87 -11.97 -9.28
C GLU A 43 -26.88 -11.26 -8.38
N SER A 44 -27.06 -11.34 -7.07
CA SER A 44 -26.18 -10.72 -6.08
C SER A 44 -24.79 -11.35 -6.12
N ILE A 45 -23.77 -10.50 -5.98
CA ILE A 45 -22.37 -10.90 -5.91
C ILE A 45 -21.86 -10.68 -4.50
N PHE A 46 -21.26 -11.70 -3.92
CA PHE A 46 -20.54 -11.58 -2.65
C PHE A 46 -19.16 -11.02 -2.92
N TYR A 47 -18.95 -9.75 -2.58
CA TYR A 47 -17.66 -9.11 -2.68
C TYR A 47 -17.03 -8.91 -1.30
N SER A 48 -15.84 -9.47 -1.10
CA SER A 48 -15.05 -9.29 0.10
C SER A 48 -13.86 -8.37 -0.19
N TYR A 49 -13.78 -7.22 0.51
CA TYR A 49 -12.67 -6.29 0.36
C TYR A 49 -11.36 -6.85 0.94
N ARG A 50 -11.44 -7.81 1.87
CA ARG A 50 -10.28 -8.47 2.48
C ARG A 50 -10.32 -9.97 2.27
N PHE A 51 -9.12 -10.55 2.10
CA PHE A 51 -8.93 -11.99 1.90
C PHE A 51 -8.50 -12.71 3.19
N GLU A 52 -9.13 -12.37 4.32
CA GLU A 52 -8.97 -13.10 5.58
C GLU A 52 -10.10 -14.11 5.73
N TYR A 53 -11.01 -13.90 6.68
CA TYR A 53 -12.17 -14.77 6.94
C TYR A 53 -13.45 -14.34 6.22
N GLN A 54 -13.52 -13.12 5.68
CA GLN A 54 -14.70 -12.59 5.02
C GLN A 54 -15.19 -13.42 3.82
N PRO A 55 -14.31 -13.96 2.94
CA PRO A 55 -14.77 -14.88 1.90
C PRO A 55 -15.43 -16.14 2.47
N TYR A 56 -15.00 -16.60 3.65
CA TYR A 56 -15.65 -17.74 4.31
C TYR A 56 -17.03 -17.36 4.87
N VAL A 57 -17.21 -16.14 5.38
CA VAL A 57 -18.53 -15.58 5.73
C VAL A 57 -19.46 -15.61 4.51
N ALA A 58 -18.98 -15.13 3.36
CA ALA A 58 -19.75 -15.18 2.11
C ALA A 58 -20.15 -16.62 1.71
N MET A 59 -19.25 -17.59 1.89
CA MET A 59 -19.54 -19.00 1.64
C MET A 59 -20.62 -19.55 2.57
N LEU A 60 -20.62 -19.17 3.86
CA LEU A 60 -21.64 -19.58 4.83
C LEU A 60 -23.01 -19.01 4.45
N LEU A 61 -23.06 -17.73 4.10
CA LEU A 61 -24.30 -17.05 3.68
C LEU A 61 -24.84 -17.61 2.36
N LYS A 62 -23.97 -17.79 1.35
CA LYS A 62 -24.34 -18.42 0.07
C LYS A 62 -24.99 -19.78 0.29
N LYS A 63 -24.41 -20.61 1.18
CA LYS A 63 -24.96 -21.92 1.53
C LYS A 63 -26.28 -21.78 2.30
N LYS A 64 -26.37 -20.88 3.28
CA LYS A 64 -27.54 -20.68 4.14
C LYS A 64 -28.76 -20.16 3.35
N TRP A 65 -28.51 -19.30 2.34
CA TRP A 65 -29.54 -18.71 1.50
C TRP A 65 -29.79 -19.47 0.20
N GLU A 66 -29.13 -20.62 -0.01
CA GLU A 66 -29.23 -21.48 -1.19
C GLU A 66 -29.04 -20.72 -2.51
N LEU A 67 -28.12 -19.74 -2.50
CA LEU A 67 -27.81 -18.91 -3.66
C LEU A 67 -26.71 -19.53 -4.52
N ASN A 68 -26.77 -19.26 -5.83
CA ASN A 68 -25.70 -19.57 -6.77
C ASN A 68 -24.86 -18.34 -7.16
N SER A 69 -24.75 -17.39 -6.23
CA SER A 69 -24.04 -16.14 -6.43
C SER A 69 -22.55 -16.32 -6.57
N LYS A 70 -21.89 -15.45 -7.34
CA LYS A 70 -20.41 -15.37 -7.37
C LYS A 70 -19.86 -14.91 -6.03
N ILE A 71 -18.70 -15.43 -5.64
CA ILE A 71 -17.92 -14.97 -4.50
C ILE A 71 -16.58 -14.49 -5.01
N VAL A 72 -16.28 -13.21 -4.86
CA VAL A 72 -15.02 -12.61 -5.26
C VAL A 72 -14.38 -11.87 -4.07
N SER A 73 -13.07 -11.80 -4.07
CA SER A 73 -12.34 -11.13 -2.99
C SER A 73 -11.21 -10.28 -3.53
N ARG A 74 -10.93 -9.15 -2.89
CA ARG A 74 -9.65 -8.45 -3.01
C ARG A 74 -8.65 -9.01 -2.01
N ALA A 75 -7.37 -8.74 -2.28
CA ALA A 75 -6.31 -9.06 -1.34
C ALA A 75 -5.29 -7.92 -1.28
N HIS A 76 -4.87 -7.59 -0.05
CA HIS A 76 -3.92 -6.54 0.27
C HIS A 76 -2.73 -7.15 1.02
N ARG A 77 -1.75 -6.33 1.43
CA ARG A 77 -0.53 -6.80 2.08
C ARG A 77 -0.80 -7.76 3.26
N TYR A 78 -1.56 -7.30 4.26
CA TYR A 78 -1.74 -8.05 5.51
C TYR A 78 -2.56 -9.34 5.31
N ASP A 79 -3.61 -9.27 4.52
CA ASP A 79 -4.48 -10.42 4.23
C ASP A 79 -4.00 -11.29 3.08
N LEU A 80 -2.81 -10.99 2.53
CA LEU A 80 -2.20 -11.69 1.41
C LEU A 80 -0.97 -12.51 1.83
N TYR A 81 0.02 -11.85 2.45
CA TYR A 81 1.30 -12.48 2.75
C TYR A 81 1.25 -13.23 4.09
N GLU A 82 1.47 -14.54 4.07
CA GLU A 82 1.48 -15.35 5.29
C GLU A 82 2.61 -14.97 6.23
N GLU A 83 3.71 -14.44 5.69
CA GLU A 83 4.91 -13.99 6.41
C GLU A 83 4.64 -12.77 7.32
N GLU A 84 3.57 -12.02 7.05
CA GLU A 84 3.12 -10.92 7.92
C GLU A 84 2.40 -11.41 9.20
N HIS A 85 2.07 -12.69 9.26
CA HIS A 85 1.37 -13.29 10.38
C HIS A 85 2.31 -14.11 11.26
N LYS A 86 2.10 -14.04 12.58
CA LYS A 86 2.83 -14.89 13.53
C LYS A 86 2.57 -16.37 13.19
N GLY A 87 3.65 -17.12 12.94
CA GLY A 87 3.58 -18.52 12.53
C GLY A 87 3.41 -18.71 11.01
N ASN A 88 3.55 -17.64 10.23
CA ASN A 88 3.50 -17.65 8.75
C ASN A 88 2.26 -18.41 8.23
N TYR A 89 1.12 -18.17 8.85
CA TYR A 89 -0.09 -18.93 8.58
C TYR A 89 -1.35 -18.06 8.58
N ILE A 90 -2.11 -18.14 7.49
CA ILE A 90 -3.48 -17.61 7.39
C ILE A 90 -4.45 -18.79 7.28
N PRO A 91 -5.42 -18.93 8.20
CA PRO A 91 -6.34 -20.06 8.20
C PRO A 91 -7.13 -20.18 6.90
N MET A 92 -7.44 -21.41 6.51
CA MET A 92 -8.34 -21.76 5.40
C MET A 92 -7.96 -21.22 4.00
N ARG A 93 -6.77 -20.63 3.81
CA ARG A 93 -6.35 -20.00 2.54
C ARG A 93 -6.64 -20.86 1.31
N GLU A 94 -6.12 -22.08 1.29
CA GLU A 94 -6.35 -22.99 0.16
C GLU A 94 -7.82 -23.42 0.06
N GLY A 95 -8.49 -23.63 1.21
CA GLY A 95 -9.91 -23.99 1.25
C GLY A 95 -10.82 -22.91 0.65
N ILE A 96 -10.48 -21.64 0.88
CA ILE A 96 -11.19 -20.52 0.29
C ILE A 96 -10.90 -20.44 -1.22
N LEU A 97 -9.63 -20.48 -1.63
CA LEU A 97 -9.25 -20.45 -3.05
C LEU A 97 -9.93 -21.53 -3.87
N SER A 98 -10.19 -22.72 -3.28
CA SER A 98 -10.88 -23.78 -3.96
C SER A 98 -12.37 -23.47 -4.23
N LYS A 99 -12.98 -22.55 -3.48
CA LYS A 99 -14.44 -22.32 -3.46
C LYS A 99 -14.88 -20.96 -4.00
N ILE A 100 -14.01 -19.93 -3.95
CA ILE A 100 -14.31 -18.62 -4.53
C ILE A 100 -14.16 -18.65 -6.05
N ASP A 101 -14.82 -17.74 -6.73
CA ASP A 101 -14.75 -17.62 -8.19
C ASP A 101 -13.45 -16.92 -8.61
N ASN A 102 -13.18 -15.72 -8.07
CA ASN A 102 -11.95 -14.98 -8.36
C ASN A 102 -11.37 -14.30 -7.12
N ILE A 103 -10.07 -14.08 -7.15
CA ILE A 103 -9.31 -13.27 -6.20
C ILE A 103 -8.52 -12.20 -6.94
N TYR A 104 -8.59 -10.97 -6.42
CA TYR A 104 -8.02 -9.79 -7.04
C TYR A 104 -6.99 -9.11 -6.13
N PRO A 105 -5.72 -9.58 -6.12
CA PRO A 105 -4.65 -8.84 -5.46
C PRO A 105 -4.51 -7.43 -6.04
N CYS A 106 -4.17 -6.47 -5.18
CA CYS A 106 -4.03 -5.06 -5.57
C CYS A 106 -2.70 -4.72 -6.24
N SER A 107 -1.84 -5.73 -6.48
CA SER A 107 -0.52 -5.59 -7.11
C SER A 107 -0.15 -6.83 -7.93
N ASP A 108 0.70 -6.66 -8.94
CA ASP A 108 1.27 -7.77 -9.69
C ASP A 108 2.14 -8.65 -8.78
N HIS A 109 2.93 -8.02 -7.87
CA HIS A 109 3.70 -8.73 -6.85
C HIS A 109 2.81 -9.67 -6.01
N GLY A 110 1.64 -9.19 -5.58
CA GLY A 110 0.68 -10.00 -4.82
C GLY A 110 0.05 -11.12 -5.65
N THR A 111 -0.21 -10.86 -6.92
CA THR A 111 -0.71 -11.86 -7.87
C THR A 111 0.31 -12.99 -8.07
N ASP A 112 1.56 -12.64 -8.31
CA ASP A 112 2.65 -13.60 -8.49
C ASP A 112 2.90 -14.42 -7.23
N TYR A 113 2.81 -13.79 -6.05
CA TYR A 113 2.89 -14.49 -4.76
C TYR A 113 1.83 -15.59 -4.66
N LEU A 114 0.55 -15.28 -4.91
CA LEU A 114 -0.51 -16.28 -4.82
C LEU A 114 -0.40 -17.36 -5.90
N ARG A 115 -0.09 -16.99 -7.13
CA ARG A 115 0.08 -17.94 -8.25
C ARG A 115 1.23 -18.90 -8.00
N LYS A 116 2.34 -18.42 -7.47
CA LYS A 116 3.50 -19.23 -7.10
C LYS A 116 3.19 -20.18 -5.94
N ARG A 117 2.44 -19.69 -4.94
CA ARG A 117 2.15 -20.46 -3.74
C ARG A 117 1.02 -21.46 -3.91
N PHE A 118 0.05 -21.15 -4.79
CA PHE A 118 -1.13 -21.98 -5.10
C PHE A 118 -1.34 -22.12 -6.60
N PRO A 119 -0.40 -22.80 -7.32
CA PRO A 119 -0.40 -22.85 -8.78
C PRO A 119 -1.66 -23.50 -9.36
N GLN A 120 -2.32 -24.40 -8.61
CA GLN A 120 -3.57 -25.05 -9.01
C GLN A 120 -4.76 -24.09 -9.12
N TYR A 121 -4.67 -22.86 -8.55
CA TYR A 121 -5.72 -21.84 -8.61
C TYR A 121 -5.30 -20.59 -9.40
N LYS A 122 -4.21 -20.67 -10.17
CA LYS A 122 -3.65 -19.52 -10.91
C LYS A 122 -4.66 -18.82 -11.83
N GLN A 123 -5.60 -19.55 -12.39
CA GLN A 123 -6.65 -19.03 -13.26
C GLN A 123 -7.66 -18.12 -12.53
N LYS A 124 -7.79 -18.25 -11.22
CA LYS A 124 -8.70 -17.42 -10.40
C LYS A 124 -8.03 -16.15 -9.85
N VAL A 125 -6.73 -15.98 -10.08
CA VAL A 125 -5.93 -14.90 -9.49
C VAL A 125 -5.63 -13.86 -10.54
N HIS A 126 -6.19 -12.66 -10.41
CA HIS A 126 -6.07 -11.57 -11.39
C HIS A 126 -5.68 -10.26 -10.70
N THR A 127 -4.67 -9.57 -11.19
CA THR A 127 -4.33 -8.25 -10.67
C THR A 127 -5.44 -7.24 -10.96
N ARG A 128 -5.89 -6.52 -9.93
CA ARG A 128 -6.73 -5.32 -10.07
C ARG A 128 -6.20 -4.25 -9.15
N PHE A 129 -5.52 -3.29 -9.75
CA PHE A 129 -4.90 -2.20 -8.99
C PHE A 129 -5.94 -1.43 -8.19
N LEU A 130 -5.50 -0.88 -7.07
CA LEU A 130 -6.19 0.21 -6.39
C LEU A 130 -6.01 1.49 -7.22
N GLY A 131 -6.57 2.57 -6.76
CA GLY A 131 -6.34 3.88 -7.33
C GLY A 131 -6.53 4.94 -6.26
N THR A 132 -6.09 6.14 -6.57
CA THR A 132 -6.37 7.34 -5.81
C THR A 132 -7.18 8.30 -6.67
N ILE A 133 -7.98 9.14 -6.02
CA ILE A 133 -8.85 10.11 -6.69
C ILE A 133 -7.99 11.14 -7.41
N ASP A 134 -8.44 11.58 -8.58
CA ASP A 134 -7.83 12.69 -9.30
C ASP A 134 -8.29 14.03 -8.72
N HIS A 135 -7.36 14.78 -8.15
CA HIS A 135 -7.59 16.11 -7.62
C HIS A 135 -7.18 17.23 -8.61
N GLY A 136 -6.89 16.87 -9.84
CA GLY A 136 -6.42 17.79 -10.87
C GLY A 136 -4.90 17.92 -10.93
N GLU A 137 -4.44 18.62 -11.95
CA GLU A 137 -3.02 18.92 -12.12
C GLU A 137 -2.63 20.14 -11.28
N LYS A 138 -1.39 20.13 -10.83
CA LYS A 138 -0.79 21.25 -10.12
C LYS A 138 0.38 21.80 -10.92
N GLU A 139 0.36 23.10 -11.20
CA GLU A 139 1.54 23.79 -11.66
C GLU A 139 2.60 23.83 -10.56
N TYR A 140 3.82 23.47 -10.88
CA TYR A 140 4.95 23.49 -9.98
C TYR A 140 5.86 24.69 -10.32
N LEU A 141 6.15 25.49 -9.32
CA LEU A 141 7.14 26.56 -9.43
C LEU A 141 8.52 26.02 -9.05
N PHE A 142 9.38 25.84 -10.03
CA PHE A 142 10.73 25.34 -9.79
C PHE A 142 11.49 26.29 -8.86
N ASN A 143 12.04 25.75 -7.77
CA ASN A 143 12.79 26.50 -6.78
C ASN A 143 14.04 25.71 -6.41
N ASP A 144 15.21 26.22 -6.77
CA ASP A 144 16.51 25.66 -6.47
C ASP A 144 17.16 26.23 -5.17
N LYS A 145 16.51 27.19 -4.53
CA LYS A 145 17.00 27.79 -3.28
C LYS A 145 16.71 26.94 -2.05
N CYS A 146 15.59 26.21 -2.04
CA CYS A 146 15.21 25.34 -0.94
C CYS A 146 14.30 24.20 -1.47
N TYR A 147 14.70 22.96 -1.25
CA TYR A 147 13.96 21.79 -1.73
C TYR A 147 12.98 21.28 -0.67
N GLU A 148 11.70 21.31 -0.98
CA GLU A 148 10.66 20.82 -0.08
C GLU A 148 10.47 19.31 -0.25
N ILE A 149 10.94 18.53 0.72
CA ILE A 149 10.75 17.07 0.79
C ILE A 149 9.52 16.76 1.62
N VAL A 150 8.70 15.83 1.13
CA VAL A 150 7.54 15.34 1.88
C VAL A 150 7.59 13.83 2.07
N SER A 151 7.10 13.35 3.20
CA SER A 151 6.85 11.94 3.48
C SER A 151 5.54 11.76 4.24
N CYS A 152 4.85 10.64 4.02
CA CYS A 152 3.59 10.33 4.68
C CYS A 152 3.53 8.85 5.05
N SER A 153 3.46 8.56 6.35
CA SER A 153 3.34 7.18 6.84
C SER A 153 3.05 7.11 8.34
N THR A 154 2.55 5.97 8.81
CA THR A 154 2.59 5.65 10.25
C THR A 154 4.03 5.52 10.71
N VAL A 155 4.39 6.13 11.85
CA VAL A 155 5.77 6.13 12.37
C VAL A 155 6.09 4.83 13.11
N THR A 156 6.61 3.86 12.35
CA THR A 156 6.98 2.51 12.81
C THR A 156 8.33 2.10 12.24
N LYS A 157 8.95 1.04 12.78
CA LYS A 157 10.22 0.49 12.30
C LYS A 157 10.21 0.16 10.79
N VAL A 158 9.08 -0.32 10.28
CA VAL A 158 8.94 -0.67 8.86
C VAL A 158 9.11 0.55 7.94
N LYS A 159 8.74 1.75 8.40
CA LYS A 159 8.77 2.98 7.61
C LYS A 159 10.13 3.69 7.61
N ARG A 160 11.03 3.30 8.49
CA ARG A 160 12.45 3.70 8.55
C ARG A 160 12.71 5.21 8.46
N LEU A 161 11.91 6.03 9.19
CA LEU A 161 12.17 7.48 9.25
C LEU A 161 13.53 7.82 9.86
N ASP A 162 14.06 6.94 10.71
CA ASP A 162 15.42 6.99 11.22
C ASP A 162 16.46 6.96 10.10
N LEU A 163 16.27 6.13 9.07
CA LEU A 163 17.12 6.08 7.88
C LEU A 163 17.08 7.40 7.11
N LEU A 164 15.88 8.00 6.95
CA LEU A 164 15.73 9.29 6.28
C LEU A 164 16.42 10.41 7.07
N ILE A 165 16.26 10.47 8.40
CA ILE A 165 16.94 11.45 9.25
C ILE A 165 18.46 11.29 9.14
N ASN A 166 18.99 10.06 9.22
CA ASN A 166 20.40 9.80 9.05
C ASN A 166 20.93 10.25 7.69
N ALA A 167 20.15 10.08 6.63
CA ALA A 167 20.52 10.55 5.30
C ALA A 167 20.50 12.08 5.21
N LEU A 168 19.44 12.73 5.69
CA LEU A 168 19.32 14.20 5.67
C LEU A 168 20.44 14.87 6.49
N SER A 169 20.81 14.28 7.63
CA SER A 169 21.87 14.84 8.50
C SER A 169 23.26 14.91 7.86
N GLN A 170 23.48 14.14 6.78
CA GLN A 170 24.74 14.13 6.02
C GLN A 170 24.78 15.18 4.90
N ILE A 171 23.63 15.77 4.54
CA ILE A 171 23.55 16.82 3.52
C ILE A 171 23.96 18.16 4.16
N LYS A 172 25.07 18.74 3.69
CA LYS A 172 25.67 19.94 4.33
C LYS A 172 25.36 21.26 3.61
N ALA A 173 25.25 21.21 2.28
CA ALA A 173 25.28 22.42 1.44
C ALA A 173 23.92 22.73 0.76
N ILE A 174 22.92 21.85 0.89
CA ILE A 174 21.64 22.01 0.21
C ILE A 174 20.58 22.38 1.26
N PRO A 175 19.90 23.53 1.12
CA PRO A 175 18.79 23.87 1.98
C PRO A 175 17.60 22.95 1.69
N ILE A 176 17.11 22.25 2.71
CA ILE A 176 15.98 21.33 2.62
C ILE A 176 14.95 21.67 3.68
N LYS A 177 13.68 21.63 3.31
CA LYS A 177 12.56 21.62 4.22
C LYS A 177 11.84 20.30 4.13
N TRP A 178 11.91 19.49 5.20
CA TRP A 178 11.25 18.20 5.27
C TRP A 178 9.96 18.28 6.07
N THR A 179 8.84 17.88 5.48
CA THR A 179 7.55 17.76 6.16
C THR A 179 7.14 16.29 6.21
N HIS A 180 6.82 15.81 7.42
CA HIS A 180 6.28 14.47 7.61
C HIS A 180 4.82 14.51 8.09
N TYR A 181 3.95 13.78 7.37
CA TYR A 181 2.55 13.52 7.75
C TYR A 181 2.40 12.12 8.29
N GLY A 182 1.77 11.98 9.43
CA GLY A 182 1.52 10.74 10.14
C GLY A 182 2.06 10.73 11.56
N ASP A 183 1.66 9.74 12.32
CA ASP A 183 2.04 9.54 13.72
C ASP A 183 2.24 8.04 13.98
N GLY A 184 2.77 7.68 15.14
CA GLY A 184 2.94 6.29 15.53
C GLY A 184 3.83 6.10 16.74
N ILE A 185 4.02 4.84 17.11
CA ILE A 185 4.68 4.45 18.36
C ILE A 185 6.14 4.92 18.50
N LEU A 186 6.79 5.30 17.40
CA LEU A 186 8.18 5.79 17.38
C LEU A 186 8.26 7.31 17.21
N MET A 187 7.15 8.06 17.25
CA MET A 187 7.16 9.48 16.93
C MET A 187 8.08 10.28 17.87
N ASP A 188 8.06 10.01 19.17
CA ASP A 188 8.90 10.75 20.13
C ASP A 188 10.39 10.46 19.92
N GLU A 189 10.74 9.20 19.60
CA GLU A 189 12.10 8.80 19.26
C GLU A 189 12.58 9.52 17.99
N ILE A 190 11.74 9.57 16.96
CA ILE A 190 12.02 10.23 15.68
C ILE A 190 12.17 11.75 15.85
N LYS A 191 11.30 12.40 16.64
CA LYS A 191 11.43 13.83 16.95
C LYS A 191 12.74 14.14 17.68
N LYS A 192 13.10 13.32 18.68
CA LYS A 192 14.37 13.45 19.40
C LYS A 192 15.56 13.30 18.44
N MET A 193 15.54 12.25 17.62
CA MET A 193 16.60 12.00 16.65
C MET A 193 16.76 13.14 15.64
N ALA A 194 15.66 13.71 15.15
CA ALA A 194 15.68 14.85 14.24
C ALA A 194 16.35 16.07 14.90
N LYS A 195 15.94 16.37 16.15
CA LYS A 195 16.53 17.48 16.93
C LYS A 195 18.03 17.31 17.16
N ASP A 196 18.46 16.08 17.44
CA ASP A 196 19.87 15.80 17.78
C ASP A 196 20.79 15.76 16.54
N LYS A 197 20.25 15.42 15.36
CA LYS A 197 21.08 15.14 14.16
C LYS A 197 20.94 16.14 13.03
N LEU A 198 19.76 16.74 12.84
CA LEU A 198 19.53 17.68 11.74
C LEU A 198 20.12 19.05 12.05
N ARG A 199 20.73 19.64 11.04
CA ARG A 199 21.44 20.95 11.14
C ARG A 199 20.58 22.06 10.56
N ASP A 200 21.01 23.31 10.70
CA ASP A 200 20.27 24.52 10.31
C ASP A 200 19.87 24.56 8.83
N ASN A 201 20.62 23.89 7.95
CA ASN A 201 20.25 23.76 6.54
C ASN A 201 19.10 22.78 6.29
N ILE A 202 18.70 21.99 7.28
CA ILE A 202 17.58 21.06 7.20
C ILE A 202 16.47 21.50 8.16
N GLN A 203 15.52 22.25 7.65
CA GLN A 203 14.28 22.54 8.39
C GLN A 203 13.38 21.31 8.35
N TYR A 204 12.67 21.03 9.44
CA TYR A 204 11.76 19.89 9.49
C TYR A 204 10.48 20.19 10.27
N GLU A 205 9.40 19.53 9.87
CA GLU A 205 8.10 19.68 10.51
C GLU A 205 7.36 18.34 10.57
N PHE A 206 6.90 17.96 11.76
CA PHE A 206 6.04 16.79 11.98
C PHE A 206 4.59 17.25 12.18
N LYS A 207 3.72 16.97 11.20
CA LYS A 207 2.31 17.39 11.20
C LYS A 207 1.39 16.47 12.01
N GLY A 208 1.89 15.29 12.43
CA GLY A 208 1.04 14.28 13.05
C GLY A 208 0.02 13.70 12.06
N ASN A 209 -1.00 13.04 12.58
CA ASN A 209 -2.09 12.51 11.77
C ASN A 209 -2.98 13.63 11.25
N VAL A 210 -3.17 13.67 9.94
CA VAL A 210 -4.12 14.55 9.26
C VAL A 210 -5.15 13.70 8.49
N SER A 211 -6.33 14.26 8.20
CA SER A 211 -7.29 13.60 7.32
C SER A 211 -6.73 13.47 5.89
N ASN A 212 -7.19 12.47 5.15
CA ASN A 212 -6.79 12.33 3.74
C ASN A 212 -7.13 13.60 2.94
N THR A 213 -8.31 14.19 3.16
CA THR A 213 -8.71 15.45 2.51
C THR A 213 -7.72 16.58 2.79
N GLU A 214 -7.25 16.71 4.03
CA GLU A 214 -6.25 17.72 4.39
C GLU A 214 -4.90 17.42 3.73
N LEU A 215 -4.47 16.17 3.72
CA LEU A 215 -3.24 15.77 3.04
C LEU A 215 -3.28 16.11 1.54
N MET A 216 -4.38 15.79 0.85
CA MET A 216 -4.55 16.12 -0.57
C MET A 216 -4.51 17.64 -0.79
N LYS A 217 -5.15 18.42 0.09
CA LYS A 217 -5.06 19.87 0.06
C LYS A 217 -3.61 20.36 0.24
N GLN A 218 -2.85 19.76 1.17
CA GLN A 218 -1.43 20.12 1.35
C GLN A 218 -0.60 19.78 0.09
N TYR A 219 -0.87 18.67 -0.59
CA TYR A 219 -0.21 18.36 -1.87
C TYR A 219 -0.61 19.36 -2.97
N GLN A 220 -1.84 19.85 -2.96
CA GLN A 220 -2.31 20.89 -3.89
C GLN A 220 -1.69 22.27 -3.59
N ASP A 221 -1.63 22.68 -2.34
CA ASP A 221 -1.23 24.03 -1.93
C ASP A 221 0.29 24.21 -1.83
N LYS A 222 1.02 23.19 -1.35
CA LYS A 222 2.47 23.24 -1.12
C LYS A 222 3.28 22.87 -2.35
N ASN A 223 4.47 23.41 -2.48
CA ASN A 223 5.35 23.18 -3.61
C ASN A 223 6.37 22.07 -3.33
N TYR A 224 5.86 20.88 -2.95
CA TYR A 224 6.72 19.74 -2.68
C TYR A 224 7.54 19.32 -3.90
N TYR A 225 8.86 19.25 -3.69
CA TYR A 225 9.82 18.89 -4.72
C TYR A 225 9.85 17.38 -4.94
N VAL A 226 9.90 16.60 -3.85
CA VAL A 226 9.98 15.14 -3.92
C VAL A 226 9.29 14.48 -2.73
N PHE A 227 8.63 13.36 -3.00
CA PHE A 227 8.10 12.47 -1.95
C PHE A 227 9.11 11.37 -1.64
N VAL A 228 9.41 11.11 -0.37
CA VAL A 228 10.37 10.08 0.05
C VAL A 228 9.68 8.98 0.84
N ASN A 229 9.84 7.73 0.39
CA ASN A 229 9.37 6.52 1.08
C ASN A 229 10.50 5.48 1.15
N VAL A 230 11.06 5.28 2.32
CA VAL A 230 12.16 4.35 2.56
C VAL A 230 11.73 3.07 3.29
N SER A 231 10.47 2.68 3.16
CA SER A 231 9.89 1.51 3.83
C SER A 231 10.64 0.21 3.51
N SER A 232 10.78 -0.65 4.51
CA SER A 232 11.36 -1.99 4.34
C SER A 232 10.34 -3.02 3.83
N SER A 233 9.05 -2.72 3.92
CA SER A 233 7.98 -3.60 3.44
C SER A 233 6.72 -2.78 3.10
N GLU A 234 6.16 -3.05 1.94
CA GLU A 234 4.92 -2.47 1.45
C GLU A 234 4.04 -3.55 0.78
N GLY A 235 2.74 -3.27 0.67
CA GLY A 235 1.89 -4.00 -0.28
C GLY A 235 1.98 -3.34 -1.64
N ILE A 236 1.12 -2.35 -1.85
CA ILE A 236 1.27 -1.31 -2.86
C ILE A 236 1.05 0.04 -2.15
N PRO A 237 2.06 0.94 -2.14
CA PRO A 237 2.02 2.12 -1.28
C PRO A 237 1.08 3.19 -1.81
N VAL A 238 -0.09 3.33 -1.17
CA VAL A 238 -1.11 4.34 -1.55
C VAL A 238 -0.56 5.76 -1.44
N SER A 239 0.27 6.05 -0.43
CA SER A 239 0.90 7.37 -0.26
C SER A 239 1.80 7.80 -1.43
N ILE A 240 2.42 6.85 -2.14
CA ILE A 240 3.16 7.13 -3.37
C ILE A 240 2.18 7.42 -4.51
N MET A 241 1.06 6.68 -4.62
CA MET A 241 0.03 6.96 -5.62
C MET A 241 -0.57 8.36 -5.41
N GLU A 242 -0.84 8.74 -4.16
CA GLU A 242 -1.34 10.06 -3.79
C GLU A 242 -0.35 11.16 -4.20
N ALA A 243 0.93 11.02 -3.86
CA ALA A 243 1.95 11.99 -4.25
C ALA A 243 2.08 12.11 -5.77
N THR A 244 2.17 10.98 -6.48
CA THR A 244 2.31 10.96 -7.93
C THR A 244 1.07 11.45 -8.68
N SER A 245 -0.11 11.41 -8.06
CA SER A 245 -1.33 12.00 -8.63
C SER A 245 -1.25 13.52 -8.77
N PHE A 246 -0.43 14.20 -7.99
CA PHE A 246 -0.11 15.63 -8.13
C PHE A 246 1.17 15.87 -8.93
N GLY A 247 1.70 14.83 -9.58
CA GLY A 247 2.98 14.93 -10.29
C GLY A 247 4.19 15.11 -9.35
N ILE A 248 4.10 14.79 -8.08
CA ILE A 248 5.23 14.83 -7.15
C ILE A 248 6.09 13.58 -7.40
N PRO A 249 7.33 13.71 -7.93
CA PRO A 249 8.20 12.57 -8.15
C PRO A 249 8.56 11.89 -6.82
N CYS A 250 8.91 10.61 -6.86
CA CYS A 250 9.19 9.87 -5.64
C CYS A 250 10.60 9.28 -5.64
N ILE A 251 11.25 9.32 -4.47
CA ILE A 251 12.42 8.50 -4.14
C ILE A 251 11.93 7.41 -3.19
N ALA A 252 11.90 6.16 -3.65
CA ALA A 252 11.30 5.07 -2.88
C ALA A 252 12.10 3.77 -2.95
N THR A 253 12.07 2.99 -1.87
CA THR A 253 12.67 1.65 -1.84
C THR A 253 11.82 0.63 -2.60
N ASP A 254 12.45 -0.32 -3.29
CA ASP A 254 11.80 -1.46 -3.97
C ASP A 254 11.27 -2.45 -2.92
N ALA A 255 10.17 -2.08 -2.27
CA ALA A 255 9.48 -2.88 -1.27
C ALA A 255 8.09 -3.25 -1.79
N GLY A 256 7.79 -4.54 -1.88
CA GLY A 256 6.50 -5.04 -2.36
C GLY A 256 6.16 -4.52 -3.77
N GLY A 257 5.02 -3.88 -3.91
CA GLY A 257 4.55 -3.32 -5.18
C GLY A 257 5.09 -1.93 -5.53
N THR A 258 6.08 -1.38 -4.82
CA THR A 258 6.60 -0.01 -5.08
C THR A 258 7.09 0.15 -6.52
N LYS A 259 7.81 -0.85 -7.07
CA LYS A 259 8.28 -0.83 -8.46
C LYS A 259 7.17 -0.85 -9.52
N GLU A 260 5.95 -1.12 -9.11
CA GLU A 260 4.79 -1.05 -10.00
C GLU A 260 4.31 0.38 -10.21
N ILE A 261 4.67 1.28 -9.27
CA ILE A 261 4.36 2.72 -9.32
C ILE A 261 5.57 3.51 -9.81
N ILE A 262 6.75 3.21 -9.25
CA ILE A 262 7.99 3.93 -9.54
C ILE A 262 8.86 3.11 -10.47
N ARG A 263 9.17 3.68 -11.63
CA ARG A 263 10.15 3.18 -12.60
C ARG A 263 11.40 4.03 -12.49
N ASP A 264 12.50 3.36 -12.14
CA ASP A 264 13.79 4.06 -11.91
C ASP A 264 14.20 4.91 -13.12
N LYS A 265 14.57 6.16 -12.85
CA LYS A 265 14.99 7.18 -13.83
C LYS A 265 13.91 7.62 -14.86
N GLU A 266 12.70 7.07 -14.79
CA GLU A 266 11.58 7.52 -15.63
C GLU A 266 10.69 8.49 -14.85
N ASN A 267 10.03 8.03 -13.80
CA ASN A 267 9.07 8.84 -13.03
C ASN A 267 9.47 9.02 -11.56
N GLY A 268 10.71 8.73 -11.21
CA GLY A 268 11.27 8.83 -9.88
C GLY A 268 12.56 8.04 -9.73
N VAL A 269 12.94 7.76 -8.50
CA VAL A 269 14.13 6.98 -8.14
C VAL A 269 13.71 5.76 -7.34
N LEU A 270 14.02 4.57 -7.87
CA LEU A 270 13.81 3.31 -7.18
C LEU A 270 15.11 2.86 -6.51
N LEU A 271 15.04 2.66 -5.19
CA LEU A 271 16.18 2.34 -4.35
C LEU A 271 16.21 0.86 -4.00
N SER A 272 17.41 0.32 -3.75
CA SER A 272 17.53 -0.99 -3.12
C SER A 272 16.80 -1.02 -1.77
N GLN A 273 16.13 -2.13 -1.45
CA GLN A 273 15.48 -2.32 -0.14
C GLN A 273 16.48 -2.21 1.03
N ASN A 274 17.73 -2.60 0.81
CA ASN A 274 18.82 -2.58 1.80
C ASN A 274 19.69 -1.33 1.71
N ILE A 275 19.13 -0.23 1.16
CA ILE A 275 19.89 1.02 1.01
C ILE A 275 20.41 1.55 2.35
N THR A 276 21.63 2.06 2.35
CA THR A 276 22.25 2.73 3.48
C THR A 276 21.92 4.24 3.52
N ALA A 277 22.16 4.87 4.67
CA ALA A 277 21.98 6.32 4.80
C ALA A 277 22.86 7.10 3.83
N ASN A 278 24.11 6.67 3.63
CA ASN A 278 25.06 7.32 2.72
C ASN A 278 24.58 7.26 1.26
N GLU A 279 24.07 6.11 0.83
CA GLU A 279 23.52 5.94 -0.51
C GLU A 279 22.24 6.77 -0.69
N LEU A 280 21.36 6.80 0.31
CA LEU A 280 20.15 7.64 0.29
C LEU A 280 20.51 9.12 0.23
N THR A 281 21.51 9.58 1.01
CA THR A 281 22.06 10.94 0.95
C THR A 281 22.47 11.30 -0.48
N LYS A 282 23.24 10.42 -1.12
CA LYS A 282 23.67 10.62 -2.51
C LYS A 282 22.48 10.73 -3.46
N LYS A 283 21.50 9.84 -3.35
CA LYS A 283 20.33 9.85 -4.23
C LYS A 283 19.46 11.11 -4.07
N ILE A 284 19.24 11.56 -2.83
CA ILE A 284 18.54 12.82 -2.57
C ILE A 284 19.33 14.00 -3.14
N THR A 285 20.65 14.04 -2.89
CA THR A 285 21.52 15.11 -3.39
C THR A 285 21.56 15.15 -4.92
N ASP A 286 21.68 14.00 -5.57
CA ASP A 286 21.69 13.90 -7.03
C ASP A 286 20.34 14.34 -7.62
N PHE A 287 19.24 14.01 -6.95
CA PHE A 287 17.89 14.44 -7.36
C PHE A 287 17.71 15.95 -7.23
N CYS A 288 18.25 16.58 -6.19
CA CYS A 288 18.26 18.04 -6.03
C CYS A 288 19.12 18.78 -7.07
N LYS A 289 20.01 18.09 -7.80
CA LYS A 289 20.83 18.69 -8.86
C LYS A 289 20.21 18.62 -10.25
N LEU A 290 19.01 18.05 -10.38
CA LEU A 290 18.31 18.04 -11.66
C LEU A 290 18.05 19.49 -12.12
N ASP A 291 18.29 19.76 -13.39
CA ASP A 291 17.87 21.02 -13.97
C ASP A 291 16.33 21.11 -14.11
N SER A 292 15.83 22.29 -14.41
CA SER A 292 14.39 22.53 -14.47
C SER A 292 13.67 21.67 -15.53
N TYR A 293 14.34 21.37 -16.64
CA TYR A 293 13.80 20.53 -17.71
C TYR A 293 13.69 19.08 -17.29
N GLN A 294 14.76 18.50 -16.73
CA GLN A 294 14.80 17.14 -16.22
C GLN A 294 13.79 16.94 -15.10
N TYR A 295 13.71 17.93 -14.20
CA TYR A 295 12.74 17.89 -13.10
C TYR A 295 11.30 17.96 -13.59
N LYS A 296 10.99 18.87 -14.51
CA LYS A 296 9.64 18.98 -15.14
C LYS A 296 9.25 17.67 -15.83
N LYS A 297 10.21 17.04 -16.53
CA LYS A 297 9.98 15.73 -17.14
C LYS A 297 9.61 14.67 -16.11
N ASN A 298 10.35 14.57 -15.00
CA ASN A 298 10.04 13.62 -13.92
C ASN A 298 8.64 13.85 -13.34
N ARG A 299 8.21 15.10 -13.17
CA ARG A 299 6.86 15.41 -12.69
C ARG A 299 5.78 14.96 -13.67
N ASN A 300 5.95 15.27 -14.93
CA ASN A 300 5.01 14.88 -15.99
C ASN A 300 4.91 13.35 -16.09
N ASP A 301 6.04 12.66 -16.03
CA ASP A 301 6.08 11.20 -16.08
C ASP A 301 5.44 10.59 -14.82
N ALA A 302 5.67 11.15 -13.64
CA ALA A 302 5.03 10.69 -12.39
C ALA A 302 3.49 10.77 -12.51
N ARG A 303 2.97 11.91 -12.98
CA ARG A 303 1.54 12.12 -13.20
C ARG A 303 0.98 11.20 -14.29
N TYR A 304 1.69 11.09 -15.42
CA TYR A 304 1.28 10.24 -16.54
C TYR A 304 1.16 8.76 -16.13
N PHE A 305 2.18 8.20 -15.47
CA PHE A 305 2.15 6.81 -15.02
C PHE A 305 1.07 6.55 -13.99
N TRP A 306 0.87 7.49 -13.04
CA TRP A 306 -0.23 7.39 -12.10
C TRP A 306 -1.58 7.37 -12.82
N ASN A 307 -1.84 8.30 -13.70
CA ASN A 307 -3.12 8.39 -14.43
C ASN A 307 -3.41 7.12 -15.23
N LYS A 308 -2.40 6.58 -15.90
CA LYS A 308 -2.53 5.36 -16.71
C LYS A 308 -2.82 4.10 -15.89
N LYS A 309 -2.31 3.99 -14.65
CA LYS A 309 -2.32 2.73 -13.91
C LYS A 309 -3.04 2.81 -12.55
N PHE A 310 -3.09 3.98 -11.94
CA PHE A 310 -3.57 4.15 -10.56
C PHE A 310 -4.64 5.22 -10.38
N ASN A 311 -5.29 5.63 -11.45
CA ASN A 311 -6.47 6.48 -11.38
C ASN A 311 -7.67 5.64 -10.89
N ALA A 312 -8.29 6.07 -9.77
CA ALA A 312 -9.36 5.34 -9.09
C ALA A 312 -10.60 5.16 -9.96
N ASP A 313 -11.03 6.22 -10.66
CA ASP A 313 -12.25 6.18 -11.44
C ASP A 313 -12.17 5.12 -12.54
N TYR A 314 -11.03 5.09 -13.26
CA TYR A 314 -10.79 4.11 -14.29
C TYR A 314 -10.67 2.68 -13.71
N ASN A 315 -9.90 2.50 -12.64
CA ASN A 315 -9.63 1.18 -12.07
C ASN A 315 -10.88 0.57 -11.43
N TYR A 316 -11.68 1.36 -10.71
CA TYR A 316 -12.89 0.85 -10.06
C TYR A 316 -14.00 0.59 -11.07
N GLN A 317 -14.16 1.44 -12.09
CA GLN A 317 -15.12 1.17 -13.16
C GLN A 317 -14.80 -0.14 -13.89
N LYS A 318 -13.53 -0.35 -14.23
CA LYS A 318 -13.06 -1.59 -14.86
C LYS A 318 -13.30 -2.81 -13.97
N PHE A 319 -13.04 -2.66 -12.66
CA PHE A 319 -13.26 -3.74 -11.70
C PHE A 319 -14.75 -4.07 -11.56
N ILE A 320 -15.62 -3.08 -11.42
CA ILE A 320 -17.09 -3.28 -11.33
C ILE A 320 -17.59 -4.00 -12.58
N ASN A 321 -17.23 -3.52 -13.76
CA ASN A 321 -17.67 -4.17 -15.01
C ASN A 321 -17.22 -5.63 -15.11
N GLU A 322 -16.03 -5.98 -14.61
CA GLU A 322 -15.53 -7.35 -14.65
C GLU A 322 -16.23 -8.28 -13.67
N ILE A 323 -16.54 -7.84 -12.46
CA ILE A 323 -17.21 -8.72 -11.49
C ILE A 323 -18.70 -8.88 -11.82
N SER A 324 -19.30 -7.89 -12.50
CA SER A 324 -20.73 -7.91 -12.90
C SER A 324 -21.01 -8.80 -14.11
N ASN A 325 -20.03 -9.07 -14.95
CA ASN A 325 -20.10 -10.01 -16.07
C ASN A 325 -19.69 -11.43 -15.63
#